data_43b00f15ff3a491ba4a6cf4de569d0d2
#
_entry.id   43b00f15ff3a491ba4a6cf4de569d0d2
#
_cell.length_a   1.000
_cell.length_b   1.000
_cell.length_c   1.000
_cell.angle_alpha   90.00
_cell.angle_beta   90.00
_cell.angle_gamma   90.00
#
_symmetry.space_group_name_H-M   'P 1'
#
loop_
_entity.id
_entity.type
_entity.pdbx_description
1 polymer ?
#
loop_
_entity_poly.entity_id
_entity_poly.type
_entity_poly.pdbx_seq_one_letter_code
_entity_poly.pdbx_strand_id
1 'polypeptide(L)'
;MKLTQEIKRMLDALALANAGDNLTRRQKSRLIAGKPAPVSKTEAPVAKPQLPQVGLYLGSDLPVDVMHYVLQTCTRLKHGLTVLSFQSESEVEALLAPYRDALAEAAIEVRVAILSGEPPAALVHALRRRPDVAFLICNESGYLGRSLIKGTVRQDAMPVPVVLVAAGEAAAARPVHDEAVAATHRAA
;
A
#
# COMPACT_ATOMS: atom_id res chain seq x y z
N MET A 1 -3.42 39.16 -33.72
CA MET A 1 -4.25 38.27 -32.86
C MET A 1 -4.74 36.96 -33.53
N LYS A 2 -4.53 36.75 -34.83
CA LYS A 2 -4.95 35.49 -35.51
C LYS A 2 -4.00 34.31 -35.26
N LEU A 3 -2.71 34.55 -35.10
CA LEU A 3 -1.68 33.52 -34.94
C LEU A 3 -1.83 32.71 -33.65
N THR A 4 -2.25 33.35 -32.57
CA THR A 4 -2.49 32.66 -31.26
C THR A 4 -3.69 31.74 -31.28
N GLN A 5 -4.72 32.03 -32.08
CA GLN A 5 -5.86 31.15 -32.24
C GLN A 5 -5.55 29.90 -33.09
N GLU A 6 -4.72 30.03 -34.08
CA GLU A 6 -4.29 28.88 -34.90
C GLU A 6 -3.37 27.95 -34.14
N ILE A 7 -2.43 28.48 -33.35
CA ILE A 7 -1.57 27.67 -32.48
C ILE A 7 -2.43 26.93 -31.44
N LYS A 8 -3.43 27.58 -30.83
CA LYS A 8 -4.33 26.94 -29.90
C LYS A 8 -5.12 25.81 -30.56
N ARG A 9 -5.65 26.02 -31.77
CA ARG A 9 -6.34 24.97 -32.53
C ARG A 9 -5.46 23.78 -32.88
N MET A 10 -4.17 24.04 -33.20
CA MET A 10 -3.19 22.99 -33.47
C MET A 10 -2.87 22.18 -32.20
N LEU A 11 -2.70 22.85 -31.06
CA LEU A 11 -2.45 22.19 -29.77
C LEU A 11 -3.68 21.38 -29.32
N ASP A 12 -4.88 21.92 -29.49
CA ASP A 12 -6.13 21.20 -29.18
C ASP A 12 -6.30 19.94 -30.10
N ALA A 13 -5.93 20.04 -31.38
CA ALA A 13 -5.95 18.92 -32.32
C ALA A 13 -4.92 17.84 -31.96
N LEU A 14 -3.71 18.25 -31.52
CA LEU A 14 -2.66 17.33 -31.08
C LEU A 14 -3.04 16.64 -29.76
N ALA A 15 -3.66 17.37 -28.83
CA ALA A 15 -4.18 16.81 -27.58
C ALA A 15 -5.30 15.79 -27.86
N LEU A 16 -6.18 16.04 -28.85
CA LEU A 16 -7.23 15.12 -29.27
C LEU A 16 -6.66 13.86 -29.93
N ALA A 17 -5.60 14.00 -30.74
CA ALA A 17 -4.96 12.86 -31.38
C ALA A 17 -4.31 11.92 -30.36
N ASN A 18 -3.66 12.48 -29.32
CA ASN A 18 -3.02 11.70 -28.26
C ASN A 18 -4.03 11.12 -27.24
N ALA A 19 -5.19 11.75 -27.04
CA ALA A 19 -6.26 11.25 -26.19
C ALA A 19 -7.09 10.16 -26.88
N GLY A 20 -6.89 9.94 -28.18
CA GLY A 20 -7.70 9.05 -29.01
C GLY A 20 -7.75 7.59 -28.57
N ASP A 21 -6.71 7.09 -27.93
CA ASP A 21 -6.63 5.67 -27.56
C ASP A 21 -7.34 5.34 -26.24
N ASN A 22 -7.62 6.36 -25.40
CA ASN A 22 -8.26 6.16 -24.11
C ASN A 22 -9.76 6.55 -24.08
N LEU A 23 -10.29 7.07 -25.17
CA LEU A 23 -11.68 7.50 -25.24
C LEU A 23 -12.59 6.42 -25.84
N THR A 24 -13.70 6.15 -25.16
CA THR A 24 -14.74 5.26 -25.68
C THR A 24 -15.38 5.84 -26.96
N ARG A 25 -15.90 4.95 -27.82
CA ARG A 25 -16.56 5.33 -29.09
C ARG A 25 -17.66 6.41 -28.91
N ARG A 26 -18.38 6.36 -27.78
CA ARG A 26 -19.40 7.36 -27.43
C ARG A 26 -18.82 8.73 -27.05
N GLN A 27 -17.67 8.76 -26.41
CA GLN A 27 -16.96 10.01 -26.09
C GLN A 27 -16.38 10.66 -27.33
N LYS A 28 -15.81 9.86 -28.26
CA LYS A 28 -15.34 10.33 -29.57
C LYS A 28 -16.47 10.97 -30.39
N SER A 29 -17.65 10.34 -30.43
CA SER A 29 -18.81 10.87 -31.16
C SER A 29 -19.32 12.20 -30.58
N ARG A 30 -19.25 12.42 -29.27
CA ARG A 30 -19.66 13.67 -28.62
C ARG A 30 -18.70 14.82 -28.90
N LEU A 31 -17.38 14.53 -28.98
CA LEU A 31 -16.38 15.54 -29.32
C LEU A 31 -16.48 16.00 -30.77
N ILE A 32 -16.79 15.09 -31.70
CA ILE A 32 -16.94 15.39 -33.13
C ILE A 32 -18.26 16.16 -33.40
N ALA A 33 -19.30 15.90 -32.62
CA ALA A 33 -20.63 16.51 -32.81
C ALA A 33 -20.74 17.98 -32.36
N GLY A 34 -19.68 18.55 -31.77
CA GLY A 34 -19.61 19.98 -31.41
C GLY A 34 -20.70 20.49 -30.45
N LYS A 35 -21.51 19.59 -29.87
CA LYS A 35 -22.48 19.98 -28.85
C LYS A 35 -21.77 20.14 -27.52
N PRO A 36 -21.80 21.36 -26.91
CA PRO A 36 -21.33 21.50 -25.55
C PRO A 36 -22.18 20.55 -24.69
N ALA A 37 -21.55 19.54 -24.12
CA ALA A 37 -22.22 18.71 -23.13
C ALA A 37 -22.72 19.64 -22.03
N PRO A 38 -23.99 19.47 -21.56
CA PRO A 38 -24.42 20.14 -20.35
C PRO A 38 -23.38 19.72 -19.30
N VAL A 39 -22.64 20.70 -18.80
CA VAL A 39 -21.78 20.53 -17.65
C VAL A 39 -22.73 20.24 -16.50
N SER A 40 -23.09 18.97 -16.35
CA SER A 40 -23.60 18.49 -15.08
C SER A 40 -22.46 18.74 -14.12
N LYS A 41 -22.56 19.86 -13.38
CA LYS A 41 -21.87 20.04 -12.13
C LYS A 41 -22.43 19.03 -11.13
N THR A 42 -22.19 17.76 -11.41
CA THR A 42 -22.00 16.84 -10.31
C THR A 42 -20.61 17.21 -9.81
N GLU A 43 -20.58 18.08 -8.81
CA GLU A 43 -19.42 18.17 -7.94
C GLU A 43 -19.21 16.75 -7.44
N ALA A 44 -18.39 16.00 -8.20
CA ALA A 44 -17.73 14.85 -7.60
C ALA A 44 -17.09 15.41 -6.34
N PRO A 45 -17.37 14.83 -5.15
CA PRO A 45 -16.76 15.30 -3.92
C PRO A 45 -15.28 15.37 -4.24
N VAL A 46 -14.69 16.56 -4.07
CA VAL A 46 -13.26 16.81 -4.27
C VAL A 46 -12.59 15.76 -3.41
N ALA A 47 -12.16 14.67 -4.04
CA ALA A 47 -11.48 13.59 -3.35
C ALA A 47 -10.27 14.29 -2.74
N LYS A 48 -10.26 14.39 -1.40
CA LYS A 48 -9.10 14.89 -0.66
C LYS A 48 -7.89 14.17 -1.26
N PRO A 49 -6.81 14.87 -1.60
CA PRO A 49 -5.63 14.21 -2.13
C PRO A 49 -5.28 13.07 -1.19
N GLN A 50 -5.53 11.84 -1.65
CA GLN A 50 -5.26 10.67 -0.83
C GLN A 50 -3.76 10.56 -0.77
N LEU A 51 -3.22 10.58 0.44
CA LEU A 51 -1.80 10.34 0.65
C LEU A 51 -1.45 8.96 0.06
N PRO A 52 -0.33 8.83 -0.62
CA PRO A 52 0.16 7.54 -1.07
C PRO A 52 0.20 6.57 0.12
N GLN A 53 -0.13 5.31 -0.15
CA GLN A 53 -0.24 4.28 0.89
C GLN A 53 0.86 3.23 0.69
N VAL A 54 1.38 2.71 1.79
CA VAL A 54 2.15 1.46 1.81
C VAL A 54 1.17 0.34 2.08
N GLY A 55 1.17 -0.70 1.24
CA GLY A 55 0.40 -1.91 1.48
C GLY A 55 1.14 -2.84 2.44
N LEU A 56 0.47 -3.40 3.43
CA LEU A 56 0.95 -4.51 4.25
C LEU A 56 0.03 -5.71 4.04
N TYR A 57 0.57 -6.80 3.49
CA TYR A 57 -0.13 -8.07 3.49
C TYR A 57 0.06 -8.76 4.84
N LEU A 58 -1.03 -8.87 5.60
CA LEU A 58 -1.05 -9.47 6.93
C LEU A 58 -1.63 -10.88 6.86
N GLY A 59 -0.83 -11.86 7.24
CA GLY A 59 -1.23 -13.25 7.41
C GLY A 59 -1.75 -13.53 8.81
N SER A 60 -1.47 -14.75 9.30
CA SER A 60 -1.84 -15.18 10.66
C SER A 60 -0.92 -14.61 11.75
N ASP A 61 0.19 -14.03 11.37
CA ASP A 61 1.22 -13.49 12.26
C ASP A 61 1.75 -12.16 11.74
N LEU A 62 2.24 -11.34 12.66
CA LEU A 62 2.90 -10.07 12.37
C LEU A 62 4.23 -10.00 13.13
N PRO A 63 5.34 -10.43 12.50
CA PRO A 63 6.64 -10.34 13.13
C PRO A 63 7.03 -8.89 13.43
N VAL A 64 7.72 -8.68 14.54
CA VAL A 64 8.16 -7.36 15.01
C VAL A 64 9.02 -6.64 13.96
N ASP A 65 9.91 -7.39 13.29
CA ASP A 65 10.80 -6.85 12.27
C ASP A 65 10.04 -6.32 11.05
N VAL A 66 8.97 -7.03 10.64
CA VAL A 66 8.09 -6.58 9.55
C VAL A 66 7.40 -5.28 9.94
N MET A 67 6.85 -5.21 11.14
CA MET A 67 6.17 -4.00 11.59
C MET A 67 7.14 -2.83 11.79
N HIS A 68 8.34 -3.09 12.31
CA HIS A 68 9.38 -2.08 12.42
C HIS A 68 9.78 -1.52 11.04
N TYR A 69 9.95 -2.38 10.05
CA TYR A 69 10.21 -1.97 8.66
C TYR A 69 9.07 -1.11 8.10
N VAL A 70 7.80 -1.51 8.34
CA VAL A 70 6.62 -0.75 7.92
C VAL A 70 6.60 0.64 8.55
N LEU A 71 6.79 0.74 9.87
CA LEU A 71 6.82 2.02 10.60
C LEU A 71 7.91 2.95 10.06
N GLN A 72 9.13 2.46 9.92
CA GLN A 72 10.24 3.24 9.36
C GLN A 72 9.93 3.73 7.94
N THR A 73 9.38 2.85 7.11
CA THR A 73 9.08 3.14 5.72
C THR A 73 7.97 4.19 5.59
N CYS A 74 6.86 4.01 6.30
CA CYS A 74 5.74 4.95 6.31
C CYS A 74 6.19 6.34 6.82
N THR A 75 6.95 6.39 7.91
CA THR A 75 7.48 7.64 8.48
C THR A 75 8.40 8.35 7.49
N ARG A 76 9.34 7.62 6.87
CA ARG A 76 10.31 8.18 5.94
C ARG A 76 9.67 8.71 4.66
N LEU A 77 8.68 7.98 4.14
CA LEU A 77 7.99 8.34 2.89
C LEU A 77 6.80 9.28 3.12
N LYS A 78 6.38 9.48 4.36
CA LYS A 78 5.15 10.19 4.74
C LYS A 78 3.92 9.57 4.07
N HIS A 79 3.85 8.26 4.06
CA HIS A 79 2.77 7.47 3.49
C HIS A 79 1.87 6.94 4.61
N GLY A 80 0.57 6.76 4.29
CA GLY A 80 -0.31 5.98 5.14
C GLY A 80 -0.08 4.48 4.98
N LEU A 81 -0.77 3.68 5.79
CA LEU A 81 -0.69 2.23 5.79
C LEU A 81 -2.04 1.62 5.41
N THR A 82 -2.05 0.77 4.38
CA THR A 82 -3.19 -0.07 4.03
C THR A 82 -2.89 -1.52 4.34
N VAL A 83 -3.58 -2.07 5.33
CA VAL A 83 -3.45 -3.47 5.73
C VAL A 83 -4.43 -4.30 4.91
N LEU A 84 -3.93 -5.34 4.24
CA LEU A 84 -4.68 -6.28 3.42
C LEU A 84 -4.60 -7.66 4.08
N SER A 85 -5.71 -8.24 4.50
CA SER A 85 -5.73 -9.52 5.19
C SER A 85 -6.92 -10.39 4.79
N PHE A 86 -6.76 -11.70 4.90
CA PHE A 86 -7.83 -12.68 4.79
C PHE A 86 -8.35 -13.14 6.17
N GLN A 87 -7.77 -12.63 7.23
CA GLN A 87 -8.22 -12.85 8.60
C GLN A 87 -9.46 -11.99 8.89
N SER A 88 -10.16 -12.32 9.96
CA SER A 88 -11.27 -11.50 10.44
C SER A 88 -10.76 -10.13 10.93
N GLU A 89 -11.63 -9.15 10.95
CA GLU A 89 -11.30 -7.82 11.45
C GLU A 89 -10.76 -7.83 12.88
N SER A 90 -11.36 -8.66 13.74
CA SER A 90 -10.94 -8.84 15.13
C SER A 90 -9.52 -9.42 15.27
N GLU A 91 -9.15 -10.37 14.40
CA GLU A 91 -7.81 -10.96 14.39
C GLU A 91 -6.77 -9.95 13.90
N VAL A 92 -7.09 -9.20 12.84
CA VAL A 92 -6.24 -8.12 12.33
C VAL A 92 -6.04 -7.05 13.40
N GLU A 93 -7.11 -6.67 14.10
CA GLU A 93 -7.05 -5.69 15.17
C GLU A 93 -6.19 -6.17 16.35
N ALA A 94 -6.32 -7.44 16.74
CA ALA A 94 -5.49 -8.04 17.78
C ALA A 94 -4.00 -8.06 17.42
N LEU A 95 -3.66 -8.34 16.15
CA LEU A 95 -2.28 -8.31 15.65
C LEU A 95 -1.69 -6.89 15.59
N LEU A 96 -2.52 -5.89 15.32
CA LEU A 96 -2.08 -4.48 15.26
C LEU A 96 -2.10 -3.79 16.62
N ALA A 97 -2.82 -4.32 17.60
CA ALA A 97 -2.99 -3.71 18.92
C ALA A 97 -1.65 -3.30 19.59
N PRO A 98 -0.59 -4.13 19.59
CA PRO A 98 0.70 -3.77 20.20
C PRO A 98 1.39 -2.57 19.55
N TYR A 99 1.01 -2.23 18.33
CA TYR A 99 1.66 -1.19 17.53
C TYR A 99 0.83 0.08 17.37
N ARG A 100 -0.38 0.13 17.96
CA ARG A 100 -1.29 1.28 17.84
C ARG A 100 -0.67 2.59 18.30
N ASP A 101 -0.01 2.57 19.44
CA ASP A 101 0.63 3.77 20.00
C ASP A 101 1.76 4.27 19.09
N ALA A 102 2.60 3.37 18.59
CA ALA A 102 3.67 3.72 17.66
C ALA A 102 3.16 4.25 16.32
N LEU A 103 2.05 3.70 15.82
CA LEU A 103 1.40 4.19 14.59
C LEU A 103 0.79 5.58 14.80
N ALA A 104 0.16 5.81 15.94
CA ALA A 104 -0.42 7.10 16.31
C ALA A 104 0.65 8.18 16.53
N GLU A 105 1.74 7.83 17.21
CA GLU A 105 2.89 8.71 17.47
C GLU A 105 3.58 9.13 16.16
N ALA A 106 3.67 8.19 15.20
CA ALA A 106 4.18 8.46 13.86
C ALA A 106 3.17 9.15 12.93
N ALA A 107 1.96 9.46 13.39
CA ALA A 107 0.86 10.05 12.62
C ALA A 107 0.54 9.28 11.32
N ILE A 108 0.65 7.95 11.35
CA ILE A 108 0.37 7.07 10.21
C ILE A 108 -1.13 6.75 10.17
N GLU A 109 -1.81 7.16 9.09
CA GLU A 109 -3.20 6.76 8.85
C GLU A 109 -3.27 5.29 8.47
N VAL A 110 -3.98 4.49 9.26
CA VAL A 110 -4.13 3.04 9.02
C VAL A 110 -5.51 2.76 8.44
N ARG A 111 -5.54 2.03 7.33
CA ARG A 111 -6.76 1.52 6.71
C ARG A 111 -6.69 0.01 6.66
N VAL A 112 -7.74 -0.66 7.10
CA VAL A 112 -7.84 -2.13 7.06
C VAL A 112 -8.79 -2.54 5.95
N ALA A 113 -8.41 -3.55 5.20
CA ALA A 113 -9.24 -4.15 4.16
C ALA A 113 -9.20 -5.66 4.26
N ILE A 114 -10.34 -6.23 4.67
CA ILE A 114 -10.52 -7.68 4.74
C ILE A 114 -10.84 -8.19 3.33
N LEU A 115 -10.07 -9.17 2.89
CA LEU A 115 -10.19 -9.80 1.60
C LEU A 115 -10.98 -11.10 1.73
N SER A 116 -11.73 -11.43 0.68
CA SER A 116 -12.48 -12.69 0.60
C SER A 116 -12.23 -13.36 -0.76
N GLY A 117 -12.24 -14.69 -0.78
CA GLY A 117 -12.00 -15.49 -1.97
C GLY A 117 -10.61 -16.12 -2.01
N GLU A 118 -10.19 -16.56 -3.19
CA GLU A 118 -8.88 -17.19 -3.38
C GLU A 118 -7.74 -16.17 -3.22
N PRO A 119 -6.79 -16.41 -2.29
CA PRO A 119 -5.83 -15.41 -1.85
C PRO A 119 -5.08 -14.67 -2.98
N PRO A 120 -4.45 -15.33 -3.97
CA PRO A 120 -3.70 -14.60 -5.00
C PRO A 120 -4.60 -13.70 -5.85
N ALA A 121 -5.74 -14.23 -6.31
CA ALA A 121 -6.65 -13.52 -7.19
C ALA A 121 -7.34 -12.34 -6.48
N ALA A 122 -7.80 -12.56 -5.25
CA ALA A 122 -8.46 -11.53 -4.46
C ALA A 122 -7.49 -10.40 -4.09
N LEU A 123 -6.23 -10.72 -3.76
CA LEU A 123 -5.20 -9.73 -3.48
C LEU A 123 -4.90 -8.85 -4.70
N VAL A 124 -4.67 -9.47 -5.87
CA VAL A 124 -4.44 -8.75 -7.14
C VAL A 124 -5.62 -7.84 -7.46
N HIS A 125 -6.85 -8.34 -7.30
CA HIS A 125 -8.06 -7.55 -7.52
C HIS A 125 -8.16 -6.36 -6.57
N ALA A 126 -7.88 -6.58 -5.28
CA ALA A 126 -7.90 -5.53 -4.27
C ALA A 126 -6.86 -4.43 -4.54
N LEU A 127 -5.65 -4.81 -4.94
CA LEU A 127 -4.58 -3.86 -5.28
C LEU A 127 -4.89 -3.06 -6.55
N ARG A 128 -5.48 -3.69 -7.58
CA ARG A 128 -5.92 -2.97 -8.80
C ARG A 128 -6.96 -1.90 -8.53
N ARG A 129 -7.76 -2.06 -7.48
CA ARG A 129 -8.79 -1.08 -7.06
C ARG A 129 -8.24 0.02 -6.15
N ARG A 130 -6.97 -0.07 -5.75
CA ARG A 130 -6.29 0.88 -4.86
C ARG A 130 -5.03 1.43 -5.52
N PRO A 131 -5.19 2.37 -6.46
CA PRO A 131 -4.06 2.97 -7.16
C PRO A 131 -3.19 3.85 -6.25
N ASP A 132 -3.68 4.15 -5.04
CA ASP A 132 -2.96 4.86 -3.98
C ASP A 132 -1.91 4.00 -3.29
N VAL A 133 -1.95 2.67 -3.41
CA VAL A 133 -0.94 1.77 -2.86
C VAL A 133 0.30 1.77 -3.76
N ALA A 134 1.41 2.28 -3.25
CA ALA A 134 2.65 2.40 -4.00
C ALA A 134 3.40 1.06 -4.15
N PHE A 135 3.43 0.25 -3.11
CA PHE A 135 4.03 -1.09 -3.06
C PHE A 135 3.46 -1.88 -1.90
N LEU A 136 3.67 -3.20 -1.93
CA LEU A 136 3.19 -4.14 -0.94
C LEU A 136 4.35 -4.71 -0.14
N ILE A 137 4.25 -4.68 1.18
CA ILE A 137 5.18 -5.35 2.10
C ILE A 137 4.53 -6.65 2.56
N CYS A 138 5.29 -7.72 2.62
CA CYS A 138 4.84 -8.97 3.24
C CYS A 138 5.99 -9.69 3.95
N ASN A 139 5.62 -10.51 4.93
CA ASN A 139 6.54 -11.40 5.61
C ASN A 139 7.02 -12.49 4.64
N GLU A 140 8.33 -12.70 4.53
CA GLU A 140 8.94 -13.74 3.69
C GLU A 140 8.45 -15.14 4.07
N SER A 141 8.36 -15.44 5.36
CA SER A 141 7.89 -16.71 5.89
C SER A 141 6.37 -16.89 5.84
N GLY A 142 5.62 -15.83 5.52
CA GLY A 142 4.16 -15.88 5.36
C GLY A 142 3.72 -16.60 4.08
N TYR A 143 2.42 -16.82 3.95
CA TYR A 143 1.85 -17.51 2.78
C TYR A 143 2.25 -16.85 1.45
N LEU A 144 2.07 -15.54 1.34
CA LEU A 144 2.36 -14.78 0.12
C LEU A 144 3.86 -14.78 -0.18
N GLY A 145 4.71 -14.52 0.82
CA GLY A 145 6.16 -14.52 0.68
C GLY A 145 6.68 -15.86 0.17
N ARG A 146 6.28 -16.96 0.81
CA ARG A 146 6.65 -18.31 0.36
C ARG A 146 6.13 -18.63 -1.03
N SER A 147 4.94 -18.17 -1.39
CA SER A 147 4.35 -18.40 -2.70
C SER A 147 5.10 -17.65 -3.80
N LEU A 148 5.58 -16.44 -3.53
CA LEU A 148 6.41 -15.65 -4.43
C LEU A 148 7.80 -16.27 -4.60
N ILE A 149 8.45 -16.69 -3.52
CA ILE A 149 9.77 -17.34 -3.55
C ILE A 149 9.71 -18.67 -4.31
N LYS A 150 8.67 -19.47 -4.09
CA LYS A 150 8.47 -20.75 -4.80
C LYS A 150 8.00 -20.58 -6.25
N GLY A 151 7.70 -19.36 -6.68
CA GLY A 151 7.19 -19.07 -8.01
C GLY A 151 5.74 -19.53 -8.26
N THR A 152 5.01 -19.96 -7.21
CA THR A 152 3.59 -20.32 -7.31
C THR A 152 2.73 -19.09 -7.62
N VAL A 153 3.11 -17.94 -7.07
CA VAL A 153 2.59 -16.62 -7.45
C VAL A 153 3.68 -15.88 -8.18
N ARG A 154 3.41 -15.43 -9.40
CA ARG A 154 4.38 -14.69 -10.20
C ARG A 154 4.41 -13.23 -9.75
N GLN A 155 5.59 -12.68 -9.56
CA GLN A 155 5.76 -11.28 -9.16
C GLN A 155 5.25 -10.31 -10.23
N ASP A 156 5.38 -10.65 -11.51
CA ASP A 156 4.88 -9.85 -12.63
C ASP A 156 3.34 -9.84 -12.75
N ALA A 157 2.65 -10.77 -12.07
CA ALA A 157 1.19 -10.74 -11.97
C ALA A 157 0.68 -9.73 -10.93
N MET A 158 1.56 -9.27 -10.03
CA MET A 158 1.21 -8.27 -9.01
C MET A 158 1.16 -6.87 -9.64
N PRO A 159 0.10 -6.09 -9.40
CA PRO A 159 -0.06 -4.75 -9.97
C PRO A 159 0.87 -3.69 -9.34
N VAL A 160 1.51 -4.02 -8.21
CA VAL A 160 2.45 -3.15 -7.50
C VAL A 160 3.70 -3.96 -7.12
N PRO A 161 4.87 -3.32 -6.95
CA PRO A 161 6.06 -3.99 -6.44
C PRO A 161 5.81 -4.63 -5.08
N VAL A 162 6.42 -5.80 -4.84
CA VAL A 162 6.33 -6.52 -3.57
C VAL A 162 7.69 -6.56 -2.89
N VAL A 163 7.72 -6.15 -1.64
CA VAL A 163 8.89 -6.17 -0.77
C VAL A 163 8.73 -7.31 0.23
N LEU A 164 9.64 -8.27 0.20
CA LEU A 164 9.72 -9.35 1.16
C LEU A 164 10.60 -8.91 2.33
N VAL A 165 10.07 -9.00 3.53
CA VAL A 165 10.82 -8.72 4.77
C VAL A 165 11.05 -10.06 5.48
N ALA A 166 12.31 -10.43 5.63
CA ALA A 166 12.67 -11.56 6.45
C ALA A 166 12.39 -11.19 7.92
N ALA A 167 11.58 -12.02 8.60
CA ALA A 167 11.57 -11.98 10.06
C ALA A 167 12.93 -12.51 10.52
N GLY A 168 13.75 -11.68 11.13
CA GLY A 168 14.93 -12.16 11.83
C GLY A 168 14.48 -13.25 12.79
N GLU A 169 15.22 -14.35 12.89
CA GLU A 169 15.07 -15.22 14.06
C GLU A 169 15.19 -14.29 15.26
N ALA A 170 14.09 -14.15 16.00
CA ALA A 170 14.09 -13.38 17.24
C ALA A 170 15.31 -13.92 17.99
N ALA A 171 16.33 -13.07 18.13
CA ALA A 171 17.48 -13.41 18.97
C ALA A 171 16.85 -13.88 20.26
N ALA A 172 16.90 -15.19 20.47
CA ALA A 172 16.34 -15.82 21.65
C ALA A 172 16.82 -14.96 22.78
N ALA A 173 15.90 -14.33 23.50
CA ALA A 173 16.18 -13.41 24.57
C ALA A 173 17.17 -14.16 25.47
N ARG A 174 18.46 -13.83 25.33
CA ARG A 174 19.44 -14.30 26.28
C ARG A 174 18.97 -13.72 27.58
N PRO A 175 18.58 -14.58 28.54
CA PRO A 175 18.32 -14.06 29.87
C PRO A 175 19.59 -13.32 30.23
N VAL A 176 19.48 -12.03 30.46
CA VAL A 176 20.53 -11.24 31.10
C VAL A 176 20.69 -11.93 32.45
N HIS A 177 21.69 -12.81 32.52
CA HIS A 177 22.17 -13.32 33.79
C HIS A 177 22.71 -12.08 34.47
N ASP A 178 21.88 -11.59 35.36
CA ASP A 178 22.24 -10.61 36.41
C ASP A 178 23.26 -11.31 37.31
N GLU A 179 24.54 -11.25 36.89
CA GLU A 179 25.66 -11.71 37.67
C GLU A 179 25.91 -10.61 38.70
N ALA A 180 24.94 -10.53 39.61
CA ALA A 180 25.04 -9.71 40.81
C ALA A 180 26.21 -10.22 41.65
N VAL A 181 27.33 -9.51 41.51
CA VAL A 181 28.26 -9.14 42.55
C VAL A 181 28.00 -9.83 43.88
N ALA A 182 28.62 -10.94 44.10
CA ALA A 182 28.96 -11.41 45.43
C ALA A 182 30.42 -11.03 45.72
N ALA A 183 30.65 -9.76 46.00
CA ALA A 183 31.86 -9.32 46.66
C ALA A 183 31.75 -9.73 48.11
N THR A 184 32.25 -10.90 48.43
CA THR A 184 32.44 -11.36 49.77
C THR A 184 33.59 -10.58 50.44
N HIS A 185 33.22 -9.74 51.34
CA HIS A 185 34.09 -9.29 52.48
C HIS A 185 34.69 -10.53 53.12
N ARG A 186 36.02 -10.55 53.18
CA ARG A 186 36.75 -11.32 54.20
C ARG A 186 37.90 -10.45 54.70
N ALA A 187 37.62 -9.74 55.79
CA ALA A 187 38.64 -9.24 56.70
C ALA A 187 39.03 -10.35 57.62
N ALA A 188 40.30 -10.54 57.82
CA ALA A 188 41.00 -10.95 59.05
C ALA A 188 42.49 -10.74 58.85
#